data_233c19bedc4bb59b7ed5392a8ba4a649
#
_entry.id   233c19bedc4bb59b7ed5392a8ba4a649
#
_cell.length_a   1.000
_cell.length_b   1.000
_cell.length_c   1.000
_cell.angle_alpha   90.00
_cell.angle_beta   90.00
_cell.angle_gamma   90.00
#
_symmetry.space_group_name_H-M   'P 1'
#
loop_
_entity.id
_entity.type
_entity.pdbx_description
1 polymer ?
#
loop_
_entity_poly.entity_id
_entity_poly.type
_entity_poly.pdbx_seq_one_letter_code
_entity_poly.pdbx_strand_id
1 'polypeptide(L)' 'MAHHEISPVQLPHTRAELLALHRETRRRRNAAPHGSDEQAQAIDLIGKIEVEIARLERAMDPPLV' A
#
# COMPACT_ATOMS: atom_id res chain seq x y z
N MET A 1 21.16 7.22 -17.94
CA MET A 1 20.63 7.07 -17.65
C MET A 1 19.92 7.03 -17.18
N ALA A 2 19.64 6.95 -17.11
CA ALA A 2 18.99 6.93 -16.57
C ALA A 2 18.49 6.28 -15.99
N HIS A 3 18.36 6.18 -15.56
CA HIS A 3 17.92 5.61 -14.81
C HIS A 3 16.95 5.38 -14.51
N HIS A 4 16.61 5.13 -14.82
CA HIS A 4 15.68 4.87 -14.41
C HIS A 4 15.43 4.27 -13.58
N GLU A 5 15.56 4.70 -13.51
CA GLU A 5 15.39 4.08 -12.46
C GLU A 5 14.13 3.58 -12.24
N ILE A 6 13.92 2.43 -11.75
CA ILE A 6 12.65 1.98 -11.42
C ILE A 6 12.23 2.67 -10.19
N SER A 7 11.30 3.50 -10.31
CA SER A 7 10.79 4.15 -9.14
C SER A 7 10.06 3.16 -8.31
N PRO A 8 10.22 3.17 -7.03
CA PRO A 8 9.35 2.38 -6.18
C PRO A 8 7.91 2.85 -6.38
N VAL A 9 6.98 1.97 -6.14
CA VAL A 9 5.59 2.33 -6.22
C VAL A 9 5.35 3.51 -5.30
N GLN A 10 4.82 4.56 -5.86
CA GLN A 10 4.54 5.74 -5.06
C GLN A 10 3.20 5.59 -4.40
N LEU A 11 3.20 5.69 -3.09
CA LEU A 11 1.97 5.58 -2.33
C LEU A 11 1.34 6.95 -2.17
N PRO A 12 0.01 7.02 -2.08
CA PRO A 12 -0.65 8.29 -1.82
C PRO A 12 -0.18 8.88 -0.50
N HIS A 13 -0.41 10.17 -0.35
CA HIS A 13 0.06 10.88 0.83
C HIS A 13 -1.02 11.08 1.88
N THR A 14 -2.27 10.82 1.56
CA THR A 14 -3.33 11.02 2.53
C THR A 14 -3.83 9.69 3.04
N ARG A 15 -4.30 9.71 4.29
CA ARG A 15 -4.81 8.50 4.90
C ARG A 15 -6.04 7.97 4.15
N ALA A 16 -6.91 8.88 3.70
CA ALA A 16 -8.11 8.46 2.98
C ALA A 16 -7.75 7.73 1.69
N GLU A 17 -6.77 8.25 0.97
CA GLU A 17 -6.35 7.62 -0.27
C GLU A 17 -5.66 6.29 -0.02
N LEU A 18 -4.89 6.22 1.07
CA LEU A 18 -4.25 4.95 1.43
C LEU A 18 -5.28 3.89 1.79
N LEU A 19 -6.32 4.28 2.49
CA LEU A 19 -7.38 3.33 2.83
C LEU A 19 -8.11 2.86 1.58
N ALA A 20 -8.34 3.75 0.64
CA ALA A 20 -8.97 3.36 -0.62
C ALA A 20 -8.08 2.40 -1.40
N LEU A 21 -6.80 2.69 -1.46
CA LEU A 21 -5.86 1.83 -2.14
C LEU A 21 -5.76 0.47 -1.44
N HIS A 22 -5.79 0.47 -0.13
CA HIS A 22 -5.77 -0.77 0.64
C HIS A 22 -6.95 -1.66 0.26
N ARG A 23 -8.13 -1.06 0.18
CA ARG A 23 -9.33 -1.79 -0.17
C ARG A 23 -9.23 -2.37 -1.58
N GLU A 24 -8.74 -1.57 -2.52
CA GLU A 24 -8.59 -2.03 -3.89
C GLU A 24 -7.54 -3.13 -3.99
N THR A 25 -6.45 -3.00 -3.27
CA THR A 25 -5.38 -3.99 -3.32
C THR A 25 -5.84 -5.30 -2.69
N ARG A 26 -6.64 -5.25 -1.64
CA ARG A 26 -7.20 -6.45 -1.07
C ARG A 26 -8.11 -7.17 -2.07
N ARG A 27 -8.86 -6.40 -2.84
CA ARG A 27 -9.72 -6.97 -3.87
C ARG A 27 -8.88 -7.69 -4.91
N ARG A 28 -7.77 -7.08 -5.33
CA ARG A 28 -6.86 -7.72 -6.28
C ARG A 28 -6.27 -8.99 -5.73
N ARG A 29 -5.86 -8.95 -4.46
CA ARG A 29 -5.30 -10.13 -3.82
C ARG A 29 -6.30 -11.28 -3.85
N ASN A 30 -7.56 -10.97 -3.55
CA ASN A 30 -8.58 -12.01 -3.49
C ASN A 30 -8.98 -12.52 -4.86
N ALA A 31 -8.83 -11.68 -5.89
CA ALA A 31 -9.17 -12.08 -7.25
C ALA A 31 -8.05 -12.81 -7.95
N ALA A 32 -6.81 -12.66 -7.47
CA ALA A 32 -5.67 -13.29 -8.12
C ALA A 32 -5.64 -14.79 -7.82
N PRO A 33 -5.12 -15.58 -8.75
CA PRO A 33 -5.00 -17.03 -8.48
C PRO A 33 -4.13 -17.27 -7.25
N HIS A 34 -4.50 -18.28 -6.50
CA HIS A 34 -3.78 -18.60 -5.29
C HIS A 34 -2.33 -18.96 -5.62
N GLY A 35 -1.38 -18.33 -4.92
CA GLY A 35 0.03 -18.59 -5.11
C GLY A 35 0.63 -17.90 -6.32
N SER A 36 -0.12 -17.08 -7.03
CA SER A 36 0.39 -16.39 -8.21
C SER A 36 1.28 -15.21 -7.83
N ASP A 37 2.06 -14.74 -8.81
CA ASP A 37 2.88 -13.56 -8.62
C ASP A 37 2.01 -12.34 -8.32
N GLU A 38 0.85 -12.26 -8.96
CA GLU A 38 -0.07 -11.17 -8.73
C GLU A 38 -0.53 -11.14 -7.29
N GLN A 39 -0.83 -12.31 -6.74
CA GLN A 39 -1.24 -12.39 -5.35
C GLN A 39 -0.10 -11.96 -4.44
N ALA A 40 1.11 -12.41 -4.72
CA ALA A 40 2.27 -12.05 -3.90
C ALA A 40 2.52 -10.56 -3.93
N GLN A 41 2.40 -9.95 -5.10
CA GLN A 41 2.59 -8.51 -5.24
C GLN A 41 1.53 -7.74 -4.46
N ALA A 42 0.30 -8.21 -4.51
CA ALA A 42 -0.77 -7.54 -3.78
C ALA A 42 -0.55 -7.63 -2.27
N ILE A 43 -0.12 -8.79 -1.80
CA ILE A 43 0.17 -8.96 -0.38
C ILE A 43 1.29 -8.03 0.06
N ASP A 44 2.33 -7.93 -0.75
CA ASP A 44 3.45 -7.06 -0.43
C ASP A 44 3.00 -5.60 -0.39
N LEU A 45 2.19 -5.19 -1.33
CA LEU A 45 1.71 -3.82 -1.38
C LEU A 45 0.81 -3.51 -0.20
N ILE A 46 -0.03 -4.45 0.19
CA ILE A 46 -0.89 -4.26 1.35
C ILE A 46 -0.03 -3.97 2.58
N GLY A 47 1.05 -4.72 2.75
CA GLY A 47 1.94 -4.48 3.89
C GLY A 47 2.54 -3.09 3.87
N LYS A 48 2.96 -2.64 2.70
CA LYS A 48 3.53 -1.30 2.57
C LYS A 48 2.51 -0.22 2.86
N ILE A 49 1.29 -0.41 2.40
CA ILE A 49 0.23 0.54 2.67
C ILE A 49 -0.04 0.63 4.17
N GLU A 50 -0.08 -0.52 4.83
CA GLU A 50 -0.35 -0.55 6.26
C GLU A 50 0.74 0.16 7.06
N VAL A 51 1.98 -0.01 6.66
CA VAL A 51 3.08 0.68 7.31
C VAL A 51 2.93 2.19 7.14
N GLU A 52 2.54 2.62 5.95
CA GLU A 52 2.40 4.04 5.69
C GLU A 52 1.23 4.64 6.45
N ILE A 53 0.13 3.91 6.55
CA ILE A 53 -0.99 4.37 7.35
C ILE A 53 -0.56 4.52 8.81
N ALA A 54 0.17 3.55 9.32
CA ALA A 54 0.63 3.61 10.70
C ALA A 54 1.55 4.81 10.93
N ARG A 55 2.37 5.12 9.93
CA ARG A 55 3.24 6.28 10.03
C ARG A 55 2.45 7.58 10.11
N LEU A 56 1.44 7.71 9.26
CA LEU A 56 0.62 8.91 9.27
C LEU A 56 -0.11 9.05 10.59
N GLU A 57 -0.64 7.95 11.11
CA GLU A 57 -1.35 8.01 12.38
C GLU A 57 -0.43 8.38 13.52
N ARG A 58 0.80 7.86 13.46
CA ARG A 58 1.76 8.15 14.50
C ARG A 58 2.21 9.61 14.47
N ALA A 59 2.19 10.19 13.29
CA ALA A 59 2.61 11.58 13.14
C ALA A 59 1.53 12.56 13.55
N MET A 60 0.31 12.12 13.75
CA MET A 60 -0.76 12.99 14.20
C MET A 60 -0.60 13.32 15.68
N ASP A 61 -0.92 14.55 16.01
CA ASP A 61 -0.82 14.99 17.38
C ASP A 61 -2.03 15.84 17.71
N PRO A 62 -2.95 15.36 18.52
CA PRO A 62 -2.90 14.05 19.18
C PRO A 62 -3.21 12.93 18.20
N PRO A 63 -2.75 11.72 18.49
CA PRO A 63 -3.03 10.61 17.61
C PRO A 63 -4.51 10.24 17.65
N LEU A 64 -4.95 9.62 16.57
CA LEU A 64 -6.29 9.08 16.53
C LEU A 64 -6.36 7.86 17.44
N VAL A 65 -7.35 7.81 18.24
CA VAL A 65 -7.55 6.66 19.12
C VAL A 65 -8.94 6.14 18.95
#